data_691eb533f7537210143f18691a9e4286
#
_entry.id   691eb533f7537210143f18691a9e4286
#
_cell.length_a   1.000
_cell.length_b   1.000
_cell.length_c   1.000
_cell.angle_alpha   90.00
_cell.angle_beta   90.00
_cell.angle_gamma   90.00
#
_symmetry.space_group_name_H-M   'P 1'
#
loop_
_entity.id
_entity.type
_entity.pdbx_description
1 polymer ?
#
loop_
_entity_poly.entity_id
_entity_poly.type
_entity_poly.pdbx_seq_one_letter_code
_entity_poly.pdbx_strand_id
1 'polypeptide(L)'
;MKQKKYMLPESEIPTHYFNIQAIMPNKPLPFLHPATKQPLKPEDLYPIFCKACADQELNQTDEWIPIPEPVREQYAAYRCTPLVRAYELEKALGTPAHIFFKNESVSPAGSHKLNSAIQQQGLSQSVIHHQAIYDRKPVHPSGATQ
;
A
#
# COMPACT_ATOMS: atom_id res chain seq x y z
N MET A 1 10.55 31.22 17.98
CA MET A 1 9.27 30.56 17.62
C MET A 1 9.50 29.05 17.64
N LYS A 2 8.63 28.24 18.27
CA LYS A 2 8.80 26.79 18.33
C LYS A 2 8.35 26.17 16.99
N GLN A 3 9.13 25.21 16.45
CA GLN A 3 8.77 24.49 15.22
C GLN A 3 7.49 23.66 15.43
N LYS A 4 6.51 23.88 14.56
CA LYS A 4 5.20 23.20 14.64
C LYS A 4 4.98 22.19 13.53
N LYS A 5 5.53 22.41 12.32
CA LYS A 5 5.38 21.55 11.15
C LYS A 5 6.70 20.91 10.78
N TYR A 6 6.66 19.63 10.48
CA TYR A 6 7.79 18.82 10.02
C TYR A 6 7.41 18.18 8.72
N MET A 7 8.27 18.28 7.73
CA MET A 7 8.10 17.61 6.42
C MET A 7 9.37 16.85 6.10
N LEU A 8 9.22 15.64 5.62
CA LEU A 8 10.33 14.86 5.08
C LEU A 8 10.57 15.29 3.62
N PRO A 9 11.80 15.23 3.13
CA PRO A 9 12.10 15.42 1.71
C PRO A 9 11.54 14.23 0.88
N GLU A 10 11.38 14.43 -0.41
CA GLU A 10 10.89 13.39 -1.34
C GLU A 10 11.76 12.13 -1.35
N SER A 11 13.06 12.28 -1.11
CA SER A 11 14.01 11.16 -0.98
C SER A 11 13.68 10.17 0.15
N GLU A 12 12.86 10.58 1.11
CA GLU A 12 12.41 9.75 2.24
C GLU A 12 11.07 9.05 1.97
N ILE A 13 10.51 9.16 0.76
CA ILE A 13 9.32 8.39 0.37
C ILE A 13 9.67 6.92 0.38
N PRO A 14 8.93 6.06 1.12
CA PRO A 14 9.26 4.65 1.24
C PRO A 14 9.23 3.92 -0.11
N THR A 15 10.18 3.03 -0.31
CA THR A 15 10.25 2.13 -1.48
C THR A 15 9.63 0.76 -1.20
N HIS A 16 9.37 0.45 0.08
CA HIS A 16 8.80 -0.82 0.52
C HIS A 16 7.72 -0.58 1.57
N TYR A 17 6.74 -1.48 1.62
CA TYR A 17 5.84 -1.64 2.75
C TYR A 17 6.51 -2.53 3.79
N PHE A 18 6.36 -2.18 5.06
CA PHE A 18 6.78 -3.01 6.16
C PHE A 18 5.60 -3.89 6.60
N ASN A 19 5.77 -5.20 6.48
CA ASN A 19 4.75 -6.18 6.87
C ASN A 19 4.99 -6.65 8.31
N ILE A 20 4.31 -6.03 9.25
CA ILE A 20 4.43 -6.37 10.67
C ILE A 20 4.09 -7.83 10.97
N GLN A 21 3.20 -8.47 10.19
CA GLN A 21 2.81 -9.86 10.39
C GLN A 21 4.01 -10.82 10.24
N ALA A 22 4.98 -10.47 9.39
CA ALA A 22 6.17 -11.30 9.18
C ALA A 22 7.03 -11.45 10.45
N ILE A 23 7.07 -10.41 11.30
CA ILE A 23 7.92 -10.37 12.51
C ILE A 23 7.16 -10.56 13.82
N MET A 24 5.83 -10.64 13.80
CA MET A 24 5.05 -10.85 15.02
C MET A 24 5.40 -12.19 15.67
N PRO A 25 5.71 -12.20 16.99
CA PRO A 25 5.96 -13.46 17.72
C PRO A 25 4.76 -14.41 17.67
N ASN A 26 3.56 -13.83 17.79
CA ASN A 26 2.30 -14.56 17.65
C ASN A 26 1.64 -14.12 16.34
N LYS A 27 1.70 -14.96 15.32
CA LYS A 27 1.03 -14.69 14.04
C LYS A 27 -0.47 -14.55 14.24
N PRO A 28 -1.14 -13.65 13.48
CA PRO A 28 -2.60 -13.61 13.44
C PRO A 28 -3.16 -14.96 13.03
N LEU A 29 -4.31 -15.33 13.59
CA LEU A 29 -5.04 -16.49 13.10
C LEU A 29 -5.43 -16.30 11.65
N PRO A 30 -5.41 -17.37 10.82
CA PRO A 30 -5.82 -17.26 9.43
C PRO A 30 -7.30 -16.89 9.32
N PHE A 31 -7.64 -16.08 8.33
CA PHE A 31 -9.03 -15.86 7.96
C PHE A 31 -9.65 -17.20 7.53
N LEU A 32 -10.90 -17.43 7.92
CA LEU A 32 -11.60 -18.66 7.59
C LEU A 32 -12.63 -18.43 6.48
N HIS A 33 -12.67 -19.34 5.54
CA HIS A 33 -13.69 -19.35 4.50
C HIS A 33 -15.10 -19.50 5.13
N PRO A 34 -16.07 -18.64 4.80
CA PRO A 34 -17.36 -18.58 5.52
C PRO A 34 -18.17 -19.87 5.43
N ALA A 35 -18.08 -20.60 4.31
CA ALA A 35 -18.82 -21.85 4.12
C ALA A 35 -18.05 -23.07 4.66
N THR A 36 -16.75 -23.21 4.35
CA THR A 36 -15.97 -24.42 4.67
C THR A 36 -15.32 -24.39 6.04
N LYS A 37 -15.18 -23.18 6.65
CA LYS A 37 -14.45 -22.93 7.91
C LYS A 37 -12.97 -23.35 7.86
N GLN A 38 -12.44 -23.57 6.67
CA GLN A 38 -11.01 -23.80 6.46
C GLN A 38 -10.26 -22.48 6.28
N PRO A 39 -8.94 -22.43 6.53
CA PRO A 39 -8.14 -21.25 6.23
C PRO A 39 -8.33 -20.78 4.79
N LEU A 40 -8.53 -19.46 4.61
CA LEU A 40 -8.65 -18.84 3.29
C LEU A 40 -7.36 -19.03 2.49
N LYS A 41 -7.53 -19.32 1.20
CA LYS A 41 -6.46 -19.29 0.21
C LYS A 41 -6.58 -18.00 -0.60
N PRO A 42 -5.50 -17.54 -1.26
CA PRO A 42 -5.55 -16.35 -2.10
C PRO A 42 -6.66 -16.43 -3.17
N GLU A 43 -6.87 -17.61 -3.74
CA GLU A 43 -7.89 -17.86 -4.78
C GLU A 43 -9.31 -17.58 -4.31
N ASP A 44 -9.60 -17.78 -3.03
CA ASP A 44 -10.91 -17.50 -2.42
C ASP A 44 -11.23 -15.99 -2.40
N LEU A 45 -10.20 -15.14 -2.45
CA LEU A 45 -10.30 -13.69 -2.45
C LEU A 45 -10.35 -13.07 -3.86
N TYR A 46 -9.89 -13.76 -4.90
CA TYR A 46 -9.82 -13.22 -6.26
C TYR A 46 -11.16 -12.75 -6.85
N PRO A 47 -12.33 -13.30 -6.46
CA PRO A 47 -13.60 -12.77 -6.93
C PRO A 47 -13.92 -11.34 -6.45
N ILE A 48 -13.29 -10.89 -5.36
CA ILE A 48 -13.56 -9.59 -4.72
C ILE A 48 -12.35 -8.65 -4.72
N PHE A 49 -11.14 -9.17 -4.82
CA PHE A 49 -9.90 -8.39 -4.84
C PHE A 49 -9.04 -8.79 -6.04
N CYS A 50 -8.25 -7.84 -6.56
CA CYS A 50 -7.23 -8.20 -7.53
C CYS A 50 -6.22 -9.18 -6.90
N LYS A 51 -5.65 -10.04 -7.75
CA LYS A 51 -4.72 -11.09 -7.31
C LYS A 51 -3.59 -10.56 -6.41
N ALA A 52 -2.93 -9.48 -6.81
CA ALA A 52 -1.82 -8.91 -6.06
C ALA A 52 -2.24 -8.37 -4.68
N CYS A 53 -3.47 -7.82 -4.55
CA CYS A 53 -4.00 -7.39 -3.25
C CYS A 53 -4.29 -8.59 -2.35
N ALA A 54 -4.89 -9.66 -2.90
CA ALA A 54 -5.20 -10.88 -2.16
C ALA A 54 -3.93 -11.60 -1.68
N ASP A 55 -2.94 -11.72 -2.56
CA ASP A 55 -1.65 -12.33 -2.24
C ASP A 55 -0.92 -11.53 -1.14
N GLN A 56 -0.98 -10.20 -1.20
CA GLN A 56 -0.36 -9.33 -0.19
C GLN A 56 -1.08 -9.41 1.15
N GLU A 57 -2.41 -9.47 1.17
CA GLU A 57 -3.22 -9.55 2.40
C GLU A 57 -2.90 -10.81 3.22
N LEU A 58 -2.67 -11.93 2.52
CA LEU A 58 -2.37 -13.22 3.17
C LEU A 58 -0.88 -13.47 3.38
N ASN A 59 -0.01 -12.54 3.01
CA ASN A 59 1.44 -12.67 3.16
C ASN A 59 1.85 -12.46 4.63
N GLN A 60 2.31 -13.51 5.27
CA GLN A 60 2.82 -13.51 6.65
C GLN A 60 4.33 -13.80 6.72
N THR A 61 5.03 -13.82 5.60
CA THR A 61 6.43 -14.25 5.52
C THR A 61 7.39 -13.13 5.14
N ASP A 62 7.03 -12.32 4.16
CA ASP A 62 7.90 -11.28 3.64
C ASP A 62 7.82 -10.04 4.53
N GLU A 63 8.93 -9.68 5.17
CA GLU A 63 9.03 -8.51 6.05
C GLU A 63 8.92 -7.20 5.27
N TRP A 64 9.58 -7.14 4.10
CA TRP A 64 9.61 -5.97 3.23
C TRP A 64 9.02 -6.29 1.87
N ILE A 65 7.92 -5.63 1.54
CA ILE A 65 7.21 -5.81 0.28
C ILE A 65 7.47 -4.58 -0.60
N PRO A 66 8.07 -4.73 -1.80
CA PRO A 66 8.37 -3.59 -2.64
C PRO A 66 7.09 -2.87 -3.08
N ILE A 67 7.12 -1.53 -3.04
CA ILE A 67 6.04 -0.68 -3.55
C ILE A 67 6.22 -0.60 -5.07
N PRO A 68 5.22 -1.00 -5.89
CA PRO A 68 5.29 -0.90 -7.33
C PRO A 68 5.60 0.53 -7.80
N GLU A 69 6.39 0.67 -8.87
CA GLU A 69 6.79 1.97 -9.41
C GLU A 69 5.61 2.90 -9.70
N PRO A 70 4.50 2.47 -10.35
CA PRO A 70 3.35 3.34 -10.58
C PRO A 70 2.71 3.87 -9.30
N VAL A 71 2.76 3.11 -8.20
CA VAL A 71 2.28 3.53 -6.88
C VAL A 71 3.22 4.58 -6.28
N ARG A 72 4.55 4.39 -6.41
CA ARG A 72 5.55 5.35 -5.94
C ARG A 72 5.46 6.69 -6.67
N GLU A 73 5.26 6.66 -7.98
CA GLU A 73 5.03 7.87 -8.79
C GLU A 73 3.80 8.64 -8.31
N GLN A 74 2.69 7.94 -8.05
CA GLN A 74 1.49 8.55 -7.51
C GLN A 74 1.71 9.13 -6.10
N TYR A 75 2.47 8.43 -5.26
CA TYR A 75 2.84 8.96 -3.95
C TYR A 75 3.71 10.19 -4.04
N ALA A 76 4.67 10.25 -4.94
CA ALA A 76 5.55 11.40 -5.15
C ALA A 76 4.76 12.66 -5.53
N ALA A 77 3.61 12.54 -6.17
CA ALA A 77 2.80 13.67 -6.60
C ALA A 77 2.22 14.50 -5.42
N TYR A 78 2.08 13.94 -4.21
CA TYR A 78 1.50 14.67 -3.08
C TYR A 78 2.16 14.41 -1.71
N ARG A 79 3.03 13.43 -1.60
CA ARG A 79 3.78 13.14 -0.38
C ARG A 79 5.09 13.96 -0.39
N CYS A 80 5.62 14.39 0.76
CA CYS A 80 5.22 13.99 2.11
C CYS A 80 4.19 14.97 2.68
N THR A 81 3.12 14.46 3.30
CA THR A 81 2.16 15.29 4.03
C THR A 81 2.76 15.71 5.39
N PRO A 82 2.39 16.88 5.96
CA PRO A 82 3.02 17.40 7.16
C PRO A 82 2.74 16.57 8.41
N LEU A 83 3.75 16.38 9.25
CA LEU A 83 3.61 16.00 10.64
C LEU A 83 3.52 17.27 11.48
N VAL A 84 2.45 17.44 12.25
CA VAL A 84 2.16 18.68 12.99
C VAL A 84 2.13 18.39 14.49
N ARG A 85 2.87 19.19 15.26
CA ARG A 85 2.86 19.08 16.72
C ARG A 85 1.65 19.82 17.31
N ALA A 86 0.93 19.16 18.21
CA ALA A 86 -0.31 19.63 18.82
C ALA A 86 -0.05 20.32 20.16
N TYR A 87 0.69 21.42 20.19
CA TYR A 87 1.08 22.14 21.42
C TYR A 87 -0.09 22.51 22.32
N GLU A 88 -1.23 22.93 21.74
CA GLU A 88 -2.40 23.32 22.52
C GLU A 88 -3.06 22.12 23.18
N LEU A 89 -3.03 20.95 22.52
CA LEU A 89 -3.52 19.71 23.10
C LEU A 89 -2.61 19.23 24.23
N GLU A 90 -1.29 19.28 24.05
CA GLU A 90 -0.32 18.96 25.11
C GLU A 90 -0.58 19.83 26.36
N LYS A 91 -0.77 21.15 26.17
CA LYS A 91 -1.07 22.09 27.23
C LYS A 91 -2.43 21.80 27.91
N ALA A 92 -3.47 21.54 27.11
CA ALA A 92 -4.80 21.26 27.64
C ALA A 92 -4.83 19.98 28.49
N LEU A 93 -4.01 18.96 28.11
CA LEU A 93 -3.90 17.70 28.83
C LEU A 93 -2.91 17.77 30.02
N GLY A 94 -2.13 18.84 30.15
CA GLY A 94 -1.11 18.98 31.19
C GLY A 94 -0.04 17.87 31.11
N THR A 95 0.21 17.31 29.93
CA THR A 95 1.11 16.17 29.73
C THR A 95 2.52 16.60 29.34
N PRO A 96 3.58 15.92 29.82
CA PRO A 96 4.94 16.08 29.30
C PRO A 96 5.15 15.42 27.94
N ALA A 97 4.22 14.60 27.46
CA ALA A 97 4.31 13.90 26.19
C ALA A 97 4.25 14.87 25.01
N HIS A 98 5.02 14.57 23.96
CA HIS A 98 4.97 15.28 22.70
C HIS A 98 3.91 14.62 21.80
N ILE A 99 2.84 15.34 21.50
CA ILE A 99 1.72 14.85 20.70
C ILE A 99 1.82 15.39 19.29
N PHE A 100 1.79 14.49 18.30
CA PHE A 100 1.82 14.84 16.89
C PHE A 100 0.63 14.22 16.17
N PHE A 101 0.21 14.88 15.11
CA PHE A 101 -0.75 14.30 14.15
C PHE A 101 -0.25 14.45 12.73
N LYS A 102 -0.49 13.43 11.92
CA LYS A 102 -0.22 13.45 10.48
C LYS A 102 -1.35 14.17 9.79
N ASN A 103 -1.05 15.29 9.13
CA ASN A 103 -2.07 16.10 8.47
C ASN A 103 -2.32 15.61 7.06
N GLU A 104 -3.31 14.74 6.88
CA GLU A 104 -3.71 14.21 5.58
C GLU A 104 -4.78 15.07 4.86
N SER A 105 -5.26 16.15 5.49
CA SER A 105 -6.21 17.07 4.85
C SER A 105 -5.64 17.81 3.63
N VAL A 106 -4.32 17.85 3.52
CA VAL A 106 -3.60 18.47 2.39
C VAL A 106 -3.41 17.53 1.19
N SER A 107 -3.82 16.26 1.31
CA SER A 107 -3.80 15.33 0.18
C SER A 107 -4.86 15.74 -0.86
N PRO A 108 -4.73 15.35 -2.15
CA PRO A 108 -5.70 15.69 -3.20
C PRO A 108 -7.14 15.28 -2.88
N ALA A 109 -7.33 14.23 -2.09
CA ALA A 109 -8.65 13.77 -1.64
C ALA A 109 -9.06 14.35 -0.27
N GLY A 110 -8.24 15.19 0.35
CA GLY A 110 -8.46 15.73 1.70
C GLY A 110 -8.55 14.65 2.80
N SER A 111 -8.01 13.46 2.57
CA SER A 111 -8.16 12.31 3.43
C SER A 111 -7.00 11.32 3.28
N HIS A 112 -6.73 10.55 4.35
CA HIS A 112 -5.77 9.44 4.35
C HIS A 112 -6.18 8.27 3.43
N LYS A 113 -7.43 8.17 3.04
CA LYS A 113 -7.95 7.08 2.19
C LYS A 113 -7.26 6.98 0.84
N LEU A 114 -6.73 8.10 0.33
CA LEU A 114 -5.98 8.12 -0.93
C LEU A 114 -4.75 7.21 -0.89
N ASN A 115 -4.10 7.07 0.27
CA ASN A 115 -2.93 6.20 0.43
C ASN A 115 -3.24 4.73 0.09
N SER A 116 -4.40 4.22 0.57
CA SER A 116 -4.83 2.84 0.29
C SER A 116 -5.41 2.70 -1.12
N ALA A 117 -6.18 3.70 -1.59
CA ALA A 117 -6.80 3.67 -2.91
C ALA A 117 -5.76 3.61 -4.04
N ILE A 118 -4.68 4.39 -3.93
CA ILE A 118 -3.58 4.38 -4.90
C ILE A 118 -2.88 3.01 -4.92
N GLN A 119 -2.65 2.41 -3.75
CA GLN A 119 -2.06 1.08 -3.67
C GLN A 119 -2.94 0.04 -4.36
N GLN A 120 -4.24 0.00 -4.06
CA GLN A 120 -5.16 -0.95 -4.66
C GLN A 120 -5.25 -0.78 -6.18
N GLN A 121 -5.33 0.46 -6.67
CA GLN A 121 -5.35 0.76 -8.09
C GLN A 121 -4.02 0.38 -8.77
N GLY A 122 -2.90 0.75 -8.19
CA GLY A 122 -1.58 0.45 -8.75
C GLY A 122 -1.27 -1.04 -8.81
N LEU A 123 -1.68 -1.82 -7.81
CA LEU A 123 -1.57 -3.27 -7.83
C LEU A 123 -2.48 -3.89 -8.91
N SER A 124 -3.68 -3.36 -9.10
CA SER A 124 -4.59 -3.81 -10.16
C SER A 124 -4.02 -3.52 -11.55
N GLN A 125 -3.44 -2.35 -11.77
CA GLN A 125 -2.82 -1.96 -13.05
C GLN A 125 -1.56 -2.78 -13.36
N SER A 126 -0.74 -3.09 -12.37
CA SER A 126 0.46 -3.90 -12.56
C SER A 126 0.14 -5.31 -13.05
N VAL A 127 -0.98 -5.89 -12.60
CA VAL A 127 -1.48 -7.19 -13.09
C VAL A 127 -1.93 -7.09 -14.54
N ILE A 128 -2.68 -6.05 -14.90
CA ILE A 128 -3.16 -5.84 -16.29
C ILE A 128 -1.97 -5.64 -17.24
N HIS A 129 -0.96 -4.89 -16.82
CA HIS A 129 0.23 -4.64 -17.64
C HIS A 129 1.07 -5.92 -17.84
N HIS A 130 1.21 -6.72 -16.80
CA HIS A 130 1.90 -8.02 -16.88
C HIS A 130 1.17 -8.99 -17.81
N GLN A 131 -0.15 -9.08 -17.69
CA GLN A 131 -1.00 -9.92 -18.55
C GLN A 131 -0.88 -9.49 -20.03
N ALA A 132 -0.94 -8.18 -20.30
CA ALA A 132 -0.82 -7.65 -21.67
C ALA A 132 0.55 -7.89 -22.30
N ILE A 133 1.62 -8.03 -21.51
CA ILE A 133 2.96 -8.39 -22.00
C ILE A 133 3.05 -9.89 -22.31
N TYR A 134 2.45 -10.73 -21.47
CA TYR A 134 2.45 -12.18 -21.68
C TYR A 134 1.53 -12.64 -22.81
N ASP A 135 0.40 -11.94 -23.05
CA ASP A 135 -0.54 -12.25 -24.13
C ASP A 135 -0.09 -11.80 -25.52
N ARG A 136 0.99 -11.01 -25.62
CA ARG A 136 1.67 -10.75 -26.90
C ARG A 136 2.50 -11.96 -27.30
N LYS A 137 1.85 -13.05 -27.71
CA LYS A 137 2.52 -14.10 -28.47
C LYS A 137 3.12 -13.49 -29.74
N PRO A 138 4.37 -13.80 -30.09
CA PRO A 138 4.92 -13.38 -31.36
C PRO A 138 4.02 -13.95 -32.47
N VAL A 139 3.46 -13.07 -33.30
CA VAL A 139 2.78 -13.48 -34.53
C VAL A 139 3.86 -14.09 -35.40
N HIS A 140 3.90 -15.42 -35.48
CA HIS A 140 4.70 -16.10 -36.48
C HIS A 140 4.21 -15.63 -37.86
N PRO A 141 5.06 -15.10 -38.72
CA PRO A 141 4.68 -14.87 -40.10
C PRO A 141 4.45 -16.25 -40.72
N SER A 142 3.20 -16.60 -40.92
CA SER A 142 2.80 -17.78 -41.69
C SER A 142 3.31 -17.62 -43.09
N GLY A 143 4.12 -18.60 -43.52
CA GLY A 143 4.88 -18.65 -44.72
C GLY A 143 4.11 -18.34 -45.99
N ALA A 144 4.77 -17.64 -46.85
CA ALA A 144 4.51 -17.65 -48.29
C ALA A 144 4.70 -19.10 -48.81
N THR A 145 3.66 -19.68 -49.27
CA THR A 145 3.71 -20.87 -50.15
C THR A 145 3.56 -20.39 -51.58
N GLN A 146 4.52 -20.77 -52.37
CA GLN A 146 4.52 -20.68 -53.84
C GLN A 146 3.37 -21.51 -54.43
#